data_8cc6e51000e06cedc7a2202c55916a2f
#
_entry.id   8cc6e51000e06cedc7a2202c55916a2f
#
_cell.length_a   1.000
_cell.length_b   1.000
_cell.length_c   1.000
_cell.angle_alpha   90.00
_cell.angle_beta   90.00
_cell.angle_gamma   90.00
#
_symmetry.space_group_name_H-M   'P 1'
#
loop_
_entity.id
_entity.type
_entity.pdbx_description
1 polymer ?
#
loop_
_entity_poly.entity_id
_entity_poly.type
_entity_poly.pdbx_seq_one_letter_code
_entity_poly.pdbx_strand_id
1 'polypeptide(L)'
;MQLNLKNQSFCLLLSTLLGILCLSIWTLQVLQTSYAAASVSENAGIKKVVILNFDDGRKTQFTQAKPILDNYGYKATFYVVCQYPDNKKGYMNWTELETLHKEGYDIGSHTNNHADLSHASKNSLEYQIGKSKECLEQHGINATSFAYPFDRGWDNKTVVNVVSKYYDLARTASSPVTFLHCDGWVHQSNQTDCRTYTKNGNLNYANRYSIRGWSHDQSRQINSYSDDQLLRRFIQVVNTQNKYNENGTINAIPIVIYHSAGDKDLVDYNTSPILFDEEMKYLHDNNFQVLTMKNLAFDKETNDLFLK
;
A
#
# COMPACT_ATOMS: atom_id res chain seq x y z
N MET A 1 54.34 72.64 -6.24
CA MET A 1 53.59 71.70 -7.00
C MET A 1 53.84 70.29 -6.34
N GLN A 2 53.25 70.11 -5.18
CA GLN A 2 53.30 68.91 -4.42
C GLN A 2 51.94 68.62 -3.83
N LEU A 3 51.06 68.04 -4.61
CA LEU A 3 49.76 67.57 -4.18
C LEU A 3 49.42 66.37 -5.09
N ASN A 4 49.16 65.18 -4.52
CA ASN A 4 48.49 64.07 -5.12
C ASN A 4 49.17 62.69 -5.04
N LEU A 5 50.11 62.43 -4.18
CA LEU A 5 50.57 61.05 -4.00
C LEU A 5 49.88 60.31 -2.83
N LYS A 6 49.25 61.00 -1.88
CA LYS A 6 48.56 60.38 -0.74
C LYS A 6 47.16 59.88 -1.06
N ASN A 7 46.45 60.46 -2.05
CA ASN A 7 45.09 60.01 -2.37
C ASN A 7 45.02 58.79 -3.27
N GLN A 8 46.06 58.51 -4.07
CA GLN A 8 46.06 57.29 -4.91
C GLN A 8 46.33 56.01 -4.11
N SER A 9 47.18 56.11 -3.06
CA SER A 9 47.43 54.95 -2.19
C SER A 9 46.23 54.56 -1.32
N PHE A 10 45.39 55.53 -0.94
CA PHE A 10 44.19 55.29 -0.16
C PHE A 10 43.07 54.65 -0.99
N CYS A 11 42.91 55.06 -2.25
CA CYS A 11 41.95 54.44 -3.15
C CYS A 11 42.32 52.98 -3.54
N LEU A 12 43.62 52.68 -3.73
CA LEU A 12 44.07 51.33 -4.01
C LEU A 12 43.87 50.39 -2.80
N LEU A 13 44.12 50.83 -1.56
CA LEU A 13 43.89 50.05 -0.36
C LEU A 13 42.40 49.79 -0.09
N LEU A 14 41.50 50.73 -0.40
CA LEU A 14 40.06 50.55 -0.28
C LEU A 14 39.53 49.53 -1.31
N SER A 15 40.00 49.55 -2.55
CA SER A 15 39.58 48.63 -3.61
C SER A 15 40.05 47.20 -3.37
N THR A 16 41.24 46.99 -2.78
CA THR A 16 41.75 45.65 -2.41
C THR A 16 41.01 45.09 -1.19
N LEU A 17 40.66 45.90 -0.19
CA LEU A 17 39.84 45.46 0.95
C LEU A 17 38.40 45.09 0.55
N LEU A 18 37.75 45.84 -0.35
CA LEU A 18 36.42 45.48 -0.87
C LEU A 18 36.49 44.18 -1.71
N GLY A 19 37.53 43.98 -2.52
CA GLY A 19 37.71 42.77 -3.30
C GLY A 19 37.91 41.52 -2.44
N ILE A 20 38.66 41.62 -1.35
CA ILE A 20 38.86 40.52 -0.40
C ILE A 20 37.57 40.20 0.37
N LEU A 21 36.78 41.25 0.74
CA LEU A 21 35.49 41.05 1.42
C LEU A 21 34.46 40.39 0.49
N CYS A 22 34.40 40.76 -0.77
CA CYS A 22 33.50 40.12 -1.75
C CYS A 22 33.90 38.65 -2.04
N LEU A 23 35.19 38.34 -2.12
CA LEU A 23 35.68 36.98 -2.30
C LEU A 23 35.37 36.09 -1.08
N SER A 24 35.49 36.66 0.13
CA SER A 24 35.16 35.91 1.35
C SER A 24 33.66 35.65 1.49
N ILE A 25 32.81 36.56 1.08
CA ILE A 25 31.35 36.38 1.06
C ILE A 25 30.94 35.32 0.02
N TRP A 26 31.57 35.36 -1.18
CA TRP A 26 31.30 34.37 -2.23
C TRP A 26 31.75 32.96 -1.83
N THR A 27 32.91 32.83 -1.20
CA THR A 27 33.37 31.50 -0.69
C THR A 27 32.51 30.98 0.45
N LEU A 28 31.97 31.87 1.32
CA LEU A 28 31.03 31.43 2.37
C LEU A 28 29.69 30.99 1.78
N GLN A 29 29.15 31.68 0.76
CA GLN A 29 27.92 31.27 0.10
C GLN A 29 28.07 29.96 -0.68
N VAL A 30 29.18 29.73 -1.36
CA VAL A 30 29.44 28.46 -2.06
C VAL A 30 29.65 27.30 -1.07
N LEU A 31 30.26 27.55 0.07
CA LEU A 31 30.37 26.54 1.14
C LEU A 31 29.01 26.25 1.80
N GLN A 32 28.16 27.24 2.03
CA GLN A 32 26.80 27.04 2.56
C GLN A 32 25.91 26.28 1.57
N THR A 33 25.98 26.58 0.27
CA THR A 33 25.22 25.84 -0.75
C THR A 33 25.72 24.40 -0.93
N SER A 34 27.02 24.13 -0.82
CA SER A 34 27.56 22.77 -0.86
C SER A 34 27.23 21.99 0.42
N TYR A 35 27.22 22.61 1.59
CA TYR A 35 26.76 21.98 2.84
C TYR A 35 25.24 21.70 2.82
N ALA A 36 24.42 22.62 2.29
CA ALA A 36 23.00 22.39 2.14
C ALA A 36 22.69 21.29 1.11
N ALA A 37 23.46 21.20 0.02
CA ALA A 37 23.31 20.12 -0.97
C ALA A 37 23.84 18.77 -0.44
N ALA A 38 24.89 18.76 0.39
CA ALA A 38 25.39 17.54 1.03
C ALA A 38 24.47 17.06 2.16
N SER A 39 23.79 17.96 2.90
CA SER A 39 22.86 17.58 3.95
C SER A 39 21.49 17.06 3.43
N VAL A 40 21.16 17.31 2.16
CA VAL A 40 19.96 16.75 1.50
C VAL A 40 20.20 15.33 0.95
N SER A 41 21.47 14.89 0.81
CA SER A 41 21.78 13.55 0.31
C SER A 41 22.05 12.50 1.39
N GLU A 42 22.07 12.86 2.68
CA GLU A 42 22.51 11.96 3.76
C GLU A 42 21.40 11.29 4.57
N ASN A 43 20.11 11.47 4.21
CA ASN A 43 19.02 10.72 4.82
C ASN A 43 17.92 10.38 3.80
N ALA A 44 18.26 9.64 2.77
CA ALA A 44 17.27 8.80 2.11
C ALA A 44 16.92 7.64 3.08
N GLY A 45 16.24 7.98 4.18
CA GLY A 45 15.79 7.02 5.17
C GLY A 45 14.97 5.93 4.50
N ILE A 46 14.83 4.79 5.16
CA ILE A 46 13.97 3.70 4.71
C ILE A 46 12.58 4.26 4.47
N LYS A 47 12.12 4.20 3.21
CA LYS A 47 10.76 4.58 2.85
C LYS A 47 9.82 3.50 3.38
N LYS A 48 9.01 3.84 4.36
CA LYS A 48 8.05 2.93 4.98
C LYS A 48 6.68 3.10 4.35
N VAL A 49 6.15 2.07 3.76
CA VAL A 49 4.84 2.04 3.13
C VAL A 49 4.00 0.88 3.67
N VAL A 50 2.69 1.00 3.64
CA VAL A 50 1.78 -0.08 3.97
C VAL A 50 0.48 0.09 3.20
N ILE A 51 -0.12 -1.01 2.77
CA ILE A 51 -1.47 -1.01 2.19
C ILE A 51 -2.43 -1.62 3.21
N LEU A 52 -3.53 -0.92 3.48
CA LEU A 52 -4.59 -1.40 4.36
C LEU A 52 -5.79 -1.87 3.55
N ASN A 53 -6.26 -3.08 3.84
CA ASN A 53 -7.41 -3.68 3.19
C ASN A 53 -8.45 -4.11 4.20
N PHE A 54 -9.72 -4.04 3.80
CA PHE A 54 -10.86 -4.58 4.53
C PHE A 54 -11.65 -5.50 3.60
N ASP A 55 -11.91 -6.73 4.04
CA ASP A 55 -12.69 -7.70 3.28
C ASP A 55 -14.15 -7.72 3.73
N ASP A 56 -15.02 -8.30 2.90
CA ASP A 56 -16.45 -8.57 3.11
C ASP A 56 -17.39 -7.35 3.02
N GLY A 57 -16.96 -6.13 3.26
CA GLY A 57 -17.84 -4.95 3.28
C GLY A 57 -18.71 -4.85 4.54
N ARG A 58 -18.18 -5.23 5.72
CA ARG A 58 -18.89 -5.17 7.01
C ARG A 58 -19.25 -3.73 7.41
N LYS A 59 -20.41 -3.55 8.06
CA LYS A 59 -20.90 -2.25 8.55
C LYS A 59 -19.93 -1.56 9.48
N THR A 60 -19.24 -2.30 10.33
CA THR A 60 -18.28 -1.77 11.30
C THR A 60 -17.03 -1.17 10.65
N GLN A 61 -16.72 -1.56 9.42
CA GLN A 61 -15.65 -0.93 8.64
C GLN A 61 -15.98 0.55 8.37
N PHE A 62 -17.25 0.86 8.06
CA PHE A 62 -17.70 2.23 7.86
C PHE A 62 -17.91 2.99 9.18
N THR A 63 -18.51 2.34 10.18
CA THR A 63 -18.94 3.03 11.42
C THR A 63 -17.86 3.13 12.47
N GLN A 64 -16.82 2.28 12.42
CA GLN A 64 -15.75 2.23 13.41
C GLN A 64 -14.36 2.46 12.78
N ALA A 65 -14.00 1.71 11.72
CA ALA A 65 -12.66 1.83 11.14
C ALA A 65 -12.48 3.14 10.37
N LYS A 66 -13.46 3.53 9.54
CA LYS A 66 -13.37 4.77 8.76
C LYS A 66 -13.11 6.03 9.59
N PRO A 67 -13.82 6.31 10.72
CA PRO A 67 -13.52 7.47 11.54
C PRO A 67 -12.09 7.48 12.07
N ILE A 68 -11.54 6.33 12.43
CA ILE A 68 -10.16 6.21 12.88
C ILE A 68 -9.20 6.51 11.71
N LEU A 69 -9.41 5.92 10.54
CA LEU A 69 -8.61 6.22 9.35
C LEU A 69 -8.63 7.71 8.99
N ASP A 70 -9.80 8.35 9.05
CA ASP A 70 -9.95 9.77 8.76
C ASP A 70 -9.16 10.66 9.74
N ASN A 71 -9.10 10.30 11.03
CA ASN A 71 -8.32 11.02 12.04
C ASN A 71 -6.83 11.10 11.71
N TYR A 72 -6.29 10.05 11.05
CA TYR A 72 -4.88 10.01 10.62
C TYR A 72 -4.69 10.44 9.15
N GLY A 73 -5.77 10.80 8.44
CA GLY A 73 -5.71 11.14 7.03
C GLY A 73 -5.42 9.94 6.12
N TYR A 74 -5.68 8.73 6.58
CA TYR A 74 -5.40 7.49 5.87
C TYR A 74 -6.56 7.05 4.99
N LYS A 75 -6.22 6.34 3.91
CA LYS A 75 -7.19 5.66 3.04
C LYS A 75 -6.86 4.17 2.97
N ALA A 76 -7.89 3.37 2.75
CA ALA A 76 -7.79 1.91 2.66
C ALA A 76 -8.56 1.40 1.44
N THR A 77 -8.36 0.14 1.08
CA THR A 77 -9.16 -0.56 0.07
C THR A 77 -10.20 -1.43 0.76
N PHE A 78 -11.46 -1.30 0.35
CA PHE A 78 -12.58 -2.13 0.83
C PHE A 78 -12.99 -3.11 -0.26
N TYR A 79 -12.85 -4.40 -0.01
CA TYR A 79 -13.27 -5.47 -0.91
C TYR A 79 -14.69 -5.89 -0.58
N VAL A 80 -15.59 -5.67 -1.54
CA VAL A 80 -17.04 -5.76 -1.34
C VAL A 80 -17.60 -7.01 -2.00
N VAL A 81 -18.42 -7.75 -1.25
CA VAL A 81 -19.27 -8.82 -1.79
C VAL A 81 -20.53 -8.19 -2.36
N CYS A 82 -20.68 -8.20 -3.69
CA CYS A 82 -21.65 -7.38 -4.37
C CYS A 82 -23.11 -7.57 -3.92
N GLN A 83 -23.54 -8.79 -3.59
CA GLN A 83 -24.91 -9.06 -3.15
C GLN A 83 -25.21 -8.69 -1.70
N TYR A 84 -24.21 -8.23 -0.92
CA TYR A 84 -24.45 -7.93 0.50
C TYR A 84 -25.02 -6.54 0.77
N PRO A 85 -24.61 -5.45 0.07
CA PRO A 85 -25.16 -4.13 0.28
C PRO A 85 -26.67 -4.13 0.08
N ASP A 86 -27.39 -3.48 1.01
CA ASP A 86 -28.87 -3.40 1.12
C ASP A 86 -29.61 -4.73 1.30
N ASN A 87 -28.94 -5.88 1.15
CA ASN A 87 -29.57 -7.21 1.24
C ASN A 87 -29.19 -7.99 2.50
N LYS A 88 -28.08 -7.67 3.14
CA LYS A 88 -27.56 -8.45 4.27
C LYS A 88 -27.31 -7.55 5.48
N LYS A 89 -27.98 -7.84 6.59
CA LYS A 89 -27.78 -7.12 7.86
C LYS A 89 -26.32 -7.24 8.33
N GLY A 90 -25.77 -6.17 8.88
CA GLY A 90 -24.39 -6.14 9.38
C GLY A 90 -23.35 -5.81 8.30
N TYR A 91 -23.78 -5.48 7.09
CA TYR A 91 -22.93 -5.02 5.99
C TYR A 91 -23.23 -3.59 5.62
N MET A 92 -22.29 -2.92 4.96
CA MET A 92 -22.50 -1.58 4.39
C MET A 92 -23.62 -1.62 3.35
N ASN A 93 -24.37 -0.53 3.25
CA ASN A 93 -25.28 -0.30 2.14
C ASN A 93 -24.58 0.44 0.98
N TRP A 94 -25.25 0.57 -0.17
CA TRP A 94 -24.66 1.23 -1.35
C TRP A 94 -24.34 2.70 -1.08
N THR A 95 -25.18 3.42 -0.33
CA THR A 95 -24.92 4.84 0.02
C THR A 95 -23.60 4.99 0.80
N GLU A 96 -23.27 4.07 1.68
CA GLU A 96 -22.02 4.09 2.45
C GLU A 96 -20.82 3.76 1.59
N LEU A 97 -20.94 2.79 0.67
CA LEU A 97 -19.88 2.45 -0.30
C LEU A 97 -19.62 3.60 -1.26
N GLU A 98 -20.65 4.24 -1.78
CA GLU A 98 -20.54 5.43 -2.62
C GLU A 98 -19.90 6.60 -1.86
N THR A 99 -20.20 6.75 -0.57
CA THR A 99 -19.58 7.75 0.30
C THR A 99 -18.08 7.48 0.45
N LEU A 100 -17.69 6.24 0.76
CA LEU A 100 -16.28 5.84 0.79
C LEU A 100 -15.58 6.17 -0.53
N HIS A 101 -16.18 5.79 -1.65
CA HIS A 101 -15.62 6.03 -2.98
C HIS A 101 -15.43 7.52 -3.27
N LYS A 102 -16.44 8.35 -2.98
CA LYS A 102 -16.40 9.83 -3.16
C LYS A 102 -15.33 10.49 -2.27
N GLU A 103 -15.09 9.95 -1.08
CA GLU A 103 -14.08 10.44 -0.15
C GLU A 103 -12.66 9.90 -0.43
N GLY A 104 -12.48 9.20 -1.56
CA GLY A 104 -11.16 8.76 -2.04
C GLY A 104 -10.67 7.44 -1.47
N TYR A 105 -11.52 6.68 -0.78
CA TYR A 105 -11.24 5.29 -0.46
C TYR A 105 -11.30 4.43 -1.72
N ASP A 106 -10.54 3.36 -1.75
CA ASP A 106 -10.53 2.43 -2.87
C ASP A 106 -11.55 1.30 -2.60
N ILE A 107 -12.30 0.94 -3.63
CA ILE A 107 -13.28 -0.17 -3.55
C ILE A 107 -12.86 -1.23 -4.55
N GLY A 108 -12.59 -2.42 -4.03
CA GLY A 108 -12.29 -3.63 -4.79
C GLY A 108 -13.43 -4.64 -4.76
N SER A 109 -13.33 -5.67 -5.56
CA SER A 109 -14.33 -6.75 -5.63
C SER A 109 -13.94 -7.95 -4.79
N HIS A 110 -14.96 -8.55 -4.12
CA HIS A 110 -14.82 -9.78 -3.34
C HIS A 110 -15.85 -10.84 -3.76
N THR A 111 -16.03 -11.01 -5.07
CA THR A 111 -17.05 -11.84 -5.72
C THR A 111 -18.48 -11.30 -5.59
N ASN A 112 -19.39 -11.99 -6.26
CA ASN A 112 -20.80 -11.63 -6.22
C ASN A 112 -21.48 -12.03 -4.90
N ASN A 113 -21.19 -13.22 -4.34
CA ASN A 113 -21.82 -13.72 -3.11
C ASN A 113 -20.87 -14.44 -2.14
N HIS A 114 -19.57 -14.13 -2.19
CA HIS A 114 -18.53 -14.71 -1.32
C HIS A 114 -18.31 -16.23 -1.54
N ALA A 115 -18.29 -16.66 -2.81
CA ALA A 115 -18.12 -18.06 -3.15
C ALA A 115 -16.65 -18.52 -3.10
N ASP A 116 -16.43 -19.78 -2.69
CA ASP A 116 -15.17 -20.47 -2.92
C ASP A 116 -14.99 -20.73 -4.43
N LEU A 117 -13.93 -20.19 -5.01
CA LEU A 117 -13.68 -20.27 -6.44
C LEU A 117 -12.87 -21.48 -6.86
N SER A 118 -12.26 -22.21 -5.93
CA SER A 118 -11.28 -23.28 -6.22
C SER A 118 -11.85 -24.41 -7.07
N HIS A 119 -13.14 -24.72 -6.91
CA HIS A 119 -13.85 -25.78 -7.61
C HIS A 119 -15.03 -25.28 -8.45
N ALA A 120 -15.12 -23.98 -8.69
CA ALA A 120 -16.22 -23.39 -9.41
C ALA A 120 -16.17 -23.73 -10.92
N SER A 121 -17.34 -24.03 -11.53
CA SER A 121 -17.45 -24.18 -12.99
C SER A 121 -17.19 -22.84 -13.69
N LYS A 122 -16.87 -22.86 -14.98
CA LYS A 122 -16.62 -21.65 -15.76
C LYS A 122 -17.81 -20.67 -15.72
N ASN A 123 -19.03 -21.17 -15.82
CA ASN A 123 -20.23 -20.30 -15.73
C ASN A 123 -20.39 -19.69 -14.34
N SER A 124 -20.07 -20.47 -13.28
CA SER A 124 -20.05 -19.97 -11.92
C SER A 124 -18.97 -18.90 -11.72
N LEU A 125 -17.79 -19.10 -12.32
CA LEU A 125 -16.71 -18.09 -12.25
C LEU A 125 -17.11 -16.77 -12.93
N GLU A 126 -17.71 -16.81 -14.12
CA GLU A 126 -18.21 -15.61 -14.80
C GLU A 126 -19.30 -14.91 -13.97
N TYR A 127 -20.17 -15.67 -13.33
CA TYR A 127 -21.17 -15.12 -12.40
C TYR A 127 -20.54 -14.50 -11.16
N GLN A 128 -19.57 -15.16 -10.52
CA GLN A 128 -18.93 -14.67 -9.30
C GLN A 128 -18.02 -13.46 -9.54
N ILE A 129 -17.27 -13.47 -10.63
CA ILE A 129 -16.20 -12.52 -10.91
C ILE A 129 -16.70 -11.42 -11.85
N GLY A 130 -17.30 -11.78 -13.00
CA GLY A 130 -17.79 -10.82 -13.98
C GLY A 130 -19.00 -10.03 -13.47
N LYS A 131 -20.00 -10.70 -12.88
CA LYS A 131 -21.17 -10.02 -12.34
C LYS A 131 -20.86 -9.12 -11.13
N SER A 132 -19.84 -9.46 -10.33
CA SER A 132 -19.42 -8.55 -9.26
C SER A 132 -18.78 -7.27 -9.81
N LYS A 133 -18.06 -7.35 -10.93
CA LYS A 133 -17.53 -6.16 -11.63
C LYS A 133 -18.66 -5.28 -12.15
N GLU A 134 -19.58 -5.86 -12.93
CA GLU A 134 -20.75 -5.15 -13.46
C GLU A 134 -21.59 -4.46 -12.36
N CYS A 135 -21.77 -5.15 -11.23
CA CYS A 135 -22.52 -4.64 -10.10
C CYS A 135 -21.87 -3.40 -9.47
N LEU A 136 -20.56 -3.40 -9.26
CA LEU A 136 -19.83 -2.23 -8.76
C LEU A 136 -19.90 -1.07 -9.76
N GLU A 137 -19.77 -1.37 -11.05
CA GLU A 137 -19.88 -0.36 -12.12
C GLU A 137 -21.26 0.29 -12.20
N GLN A 138 -22.34 -0.45 -11.93
CA GLN A 138 -23.72 0.09 -11.87
C GLN A 138 -23.87 1.15 -10.76
N HIS A 139 -23.02 1.09 -9.74
CA HIS A 139 -22.94 2.09 -8.67
C HIS A 139 -21.82 3.13 -8.88
N GLY A 140 -21.27 3.22 -10.11
CA GLY A 140 -20.23 4.20 -10.46
C GLY A 140 -18.84 3.86 -9.90
N ILE A 141 -18.65 2.63 -9.40
CA ILE A 141 -17.39 2.18 -8.81
C ILE A 141 -16.64 1.31 -9.82
N ASN A 142 -15.58 1.86 -10.41
CA ASN A 142 -14.69 1.10 -11.30
C ASN A 142 -13.61 0.37 -10.49
N ALA A 143 -13.95 -0.79 -9.93
CA ALA A 143 -13.00 -1.62 -9.18
C ALA A 143 -11.92 -2.18 -10.11
N THR A 144 -10.65 -1.92 -9.79
CA THR A 144 -9.49 -2.43 -10.56
C THR A 144 -8.81 -3.61 -9.90
N SER A 145 -9.14 -3.90 -8.65
CA SER A 145 -8.56 -4.99 -7.88
C SER A 145 -9.61 -5.98 -7.37
N PHE A 146 -9.16 -7.22 -7.16
CA PHE A 146 -9.96 -8.33 -6.70
C PHE A 146 -9.32 -9.01 -5.48
N ALA A 147 -10.12 -9.49 -4.53
CA ALA A 147 -9.65 -10.34 -3.45
C ALA A 147 -10.33 -11.71 -3.52
N TYR A 148 -9.55 -12.78 -3.39
CA TYR A 148 -10.07 -14.14 -3.43
C TYR A 148 -10.72 -14.50 -2.09
N PRO A 149 -12.04 -14.84 -2.04
CA PRO A 149 -12.65 -15.33 -0.81
C PRO A 149 -11.93 -16.57 -0.29
N PHE A 150 -11.80 -16.69 1.04
CA PHE A 150 -11.16 -17.82 1.72
C PHE A 150 -9.70 -18.06 1.33
N ASP A 151 -9.03 -17.08 0.66
CA ASP A 151 -7.70 -17.26 0.07
C ASP A 151 -7.61 -18.45 -0.91
N ARG A 152 -8.67 -18.68 -1.70
CA ARG A 152 -8.77 -19.86 -2.57
C ARG A 152 -9.02 -19.50 -4.03
N GLY A 153 -8.43 -20.30 -4.94
CA GLY A 153 -8.58 -20.18 -6.40
C GLY A 153 -7.49 -19.35 -7.06
N TRP A 154 -6.64 -18.66 -6.31
CA TRP A 154 -5.54 -17.85 -6.85
C TRP A 154 -4.45 -18.68 -7.57
N ASP A 155 -4.34 -19.98 -7.28
CA ASP A 155 -3.42 -20.94 -7.90
C ASP A 155 -4.08 -21.74 -9.04
N ASN A 156 -5.38 -21.56 -9.26
CA ASN A 156 -6.14 -22.21 -10.33
C ASN A 156 -6.13 -21.33 -11.60
N LYS A 157 -5.44 -21.80 -12.65
CA LYS A 157 -5.33 -21.11 -13.93
C LYS A 157 -6.68 -20.71 -14.54
N THR A 158 -7.72 -21.54 -14.39
CA THR A 158 -9.06 -21.23 -14.92
C THR A 158 -9.68 -20.05 -14.19
N VAL A 159 -9.55 -20.02 -12.86
CA VAL A 159 -10.02 -18.91 -12.03
C VAL A 159 -9.29 -17.64 -12.40
N VAL A 160 -7.95 -17.67 -12.39
CA VAL A 160 -7.12 -16.50 -12.70
C VAL A 160 -7.35 -15.97 -14.10
N ASN A 161 -7.57 -16.83 -15.09
CA ASN A 161 -7.94 -16.42 -16.45
C ASN A 161 -9.28 -15.66 -16.51
N VAL A 162 -10.23 -15.97 -15.62
CA VAL A 162 -11.49 -15.21 -15.54
C VAL A 162 -11.25 -13.88 -14.81
N VAL A 163 -10.53 -13.90 -13.66
CA VAL A 163 -10.17 -12.67 -12.92
C VAL A 163 -9.45 -11.67 -13.84
N SER A 164 -8.50 -12.13 -14.65
CA SER A 164 -7.69 -11.28 -15.52
C SER A 164 -8.45 -10.60 -16.67
N LYS A 165 -9.69 -11.01 -16.93
CA LYS A 165 -10.57 -10.32 -17.90
C LYS A 165 -11.19 -9.05 -17.34
N TYR A 166 -11.36 -8.98 -16.02
CA TYR A 166 -12.17 -7.96 -15.34
C TYR A 166 -11.35 -7.06 -14.43
N TYR A 167 -10.21 -7.54 -13.90
CA TYR A 167 -9.41 -6.83 -12.91
C TYR A 167 -7.94 -6.79 -13.31
N ASP A 168 -7.27 -5.70 -12.95
CA ASP A 168 -5.83 -5.53 -13.21
C ASP A 168 -4.97 -6.30 -12.21
N LEU A 169 -5.42 -6.37 -10.97
CA LEU A 169 -4.70 -6.94 -9.84
C LEU A 169 -5.62 -7.87 -9.03
N ALA A 170 -5.04 -8.89 -8.40
CA ALA A 170 -5.77 -9.70 -7.43
C ALA A 170 -4.90 -10.07 -6.22
N ARG A 171 -5.52 -10.11 -5.04
CA ARG A 171 -4.85 -10.29 -3.75
C ARG A 171 -5.25 -11.61 -3.08
N THR A 172 -4.24 -12.26 -2.49
CA THR A 172 -4.33 -13.41 -1.58
C THR A 172 -4.10 -12.98 -0.13
N ALA A 173 -4.19 -13.91 0.82
CA ALA A 173 -3.91 -13.70 2.24
C ALA A 173 -2.73 -14.53 2.76
N SER A 174 -1.81 -14.91 1.90
CA SER A 174 -0.84 -15.98 2.13
C SER A 174 0.50 -15.56 2.72
N SER A 175 0.82 -14.26 2.78
CA SER A 175 2.12 -13.79 3.28
C SER A 175 2.06 -12.31 3.68
N PRO A 176 2.83 -11.87 4.68
CA PRO A 176 2.81 -10.49 5.15
C PRO A 176 3.32 -9.45 4.16
N VAL A 177 4.10 -9.82 3.15
CA VAL A 177 4.80 -8.88 2.27
C VAL A 177 4.62 -9.26 0.80
N THR A 178 4.29 -8.28 -0.02
CA THR A 178 4.38 -8.34 -1.48
C THR A 178 5.64 -7.66 -1.96
N PHE A 179 6.35 -8.29 -2.91
CA PHE A 179 7.51 -7.72 -3.56
C PHE A 179 7.13 -7.09 -4.90
N LEU A 180 7.72 -5.91 -5.19
CA LEU A 180 7.44 -5.20 -6.44
C LEU A 180 8.20 -5.78 -7.62
N HIS A 181 9.47 -6.18 -7.41
CA HIS A 181 10.35 -6.70 -8.44
C HIS A 181 10.68 -8.17 -8.15
N CYS A 182 10.64 -8.97 -9.18
CA CYS A 182 10.83 -10.41 -9.06
C CYS A 182 12.18 -10.87 -9.59
N ASP A 183 12.68 -10.22 -10.63
CA ASP A 183 13.91 -10.63 -11.30
C ASP A 183 15.11 -9.85 -10.79
N GLY A 184 16.16 -10.60 -10.37
CA GLY A 184 17.46 -10.02 -10.04
C GLY A 184 17.60 -9.35 -8.68
N TRP A 185 16.70 -9.57 -7.76
CA TRP A 185 16.88 -9.04 -6.42
C TRP A 185 17.95 -9.82 -5.64
N VAL A 186 19.03 -9.13 -5.32
CA VAL A 186 20.25 -9.69 -4.72
C VAL A 186 20.01 -10.39 -3.37
N HIS A 187 18.96 -10.01 -2.62
CA HIS A 187 18.69 -10.52 -1.28
C HIS A 187 17.70 -11.70 -1.23
N GLN A 188 17.15 -12.14 -2.36
CA GLN A 188 16.18 -13.24 -2.39
C GLN A 188 16.35 -14.16 -3.61
N SER A 189 17.32 -15.05 -3.51
CA SER A 189 17.58 -16.05 -4.55
C SER A 189 16.44 -17.06 -4.80
N ASN A 190 15.40 -17.10 -3.95
CA ASN A 190 14.33 -18.11 -3.95
C ASN A 190 12.91 -17.53 -3.92
N GLN A 191 12.67 -16.35 -4.48
CA GLN A 191 11.29 -15.82 -4.61
C GLN A 191 10.50 -16.60 -5.66
N THR A 192 9.90 -17.70 -5.25
CA THR A 192 9.03 -18.50 -6.13
C THR A 192 7.68 -17.82 -6.38
N ASP A 193 7.29 -16.90 -5.54
CA ASP A 193 6.06 -16.12 -5.58
C ASP A 193 6.09 -14.95 -6.57
N CYS A 194 7.27 -14.55 -7.01
CA CYS A 194 7.47 -13.51 -7.99
C CYS A 194 7.51 -13.98 -9.44
N ARG A 195 7.38 -15.26 -9.72
CA ARG A 195 7.50 -15.78 -11.08
C ARG A 195 6.31 -15.42 -11.94
N THR A 196 6.51 -14.53 -12.88
CA THR A 196 5.50 -14.22 -13.90
C THR A 196 5.37 -15.32 -14.96
N TYR A 197 6.45 -16.08 -15.19
CA TYR A 197 6.47 -17.19 -16.14
C TYR A 197 6.97 -18.48 -15.51
N THR A 198 6.35 -19.60 -15.91
CA THR A 198 6.85 -20.93 -15.59
C THR A 198 8.13 -21.22 -16.38
N LYS A 199 8.87 -22.27 -15.98
CA LYS A 199 10.03 -22.77 -16.76
C LYS A 199 9.72 -23.06 -18.23
N ASN A 200 8.46 -23.32 -18.56
CA ASN A 200 8.00 -23.63 -19.92
C ASN A 200 7.49 -22.38 -20.67
N GLY A 201 7.73 -21.17 -20.17
CA GLY A 201 7.31 -19.91 -20.77
C GLY A 201 5.81 -19.60 -20.68
N ASN A 202 5.02 -20.38 -19.93
CA ASN A 202 3.63 -20.08 -19.67
C ASN A 202 3.50 -18.98 -18.61
N LEU A 203 2.57 -18.04 -18.81
CA LEU A 203 2.28 -17.02 -17.85
C LEU A 203 1.87 -17.63 -16.50
N ASN A 204 2.67 -17.34 -15.50
CA ASN A 204 2.35 -17.63 -14.11
C ASN A 204 1.82 -16.34 -13.49
N TYR A 205 0.54 -16.28 -13.20
CA TYR A 205 -0.11 -15.09 -12.66
C TYR A 205 0.27 -14.78 -11.19
N ALA A 206 1.28 -15.45 -10.65
CA ALA A 206 1.70 -15.34 -9.26
C ALA A 206 2.08 -13.91 -8.83
N ASN A 207 2.47 -13.03 -9.76
CA ASN A 207 2.84 -11.67 -9.40
C ASN A 207 1.60 -10.77 -9.21
N ARG A 208 0.91 -10.37 -10.25
CA ARG A 208 -0.20 -9.42 -10.14
C ARG A 208 -1.56 -10.02 -9.77
N TYR A 209 -1.73 -11.33 -9.95
CA TYR A 209 -2.97 -12.03 -9.60
C TYR A 209 -2.84 -12.93 -8.36
N SER A 210 -1.74 -12.82 -7.64
CA SER A 210 -1.55 -13.41 -6.32
C SER A 210 -0.73 -12.48 -5.40
N ILE A 211 -1.07 -11.19 -5.43
CA ILE A 211 -0.48 -10.18 -4.55
C ILE A 211 -0.72 -10.61 -3.11
N ARG A 212 0.34 -10.66 -2.32
CA ARG A 212 0.29 -11.23 -0.98
C ARG A 212 -0.14 -10.21 0.06
N GLY A 213 -0.99 -10.66 0.98
CA GLY A 213 -1.39 -9.91 2.15
C GLY A 213 -1.40 -10.78 3.39
N TRP A 214 -1.42 -10.16 4.54
CA TRP A 214 -1.51 -10.82 5.84
C TRP A 214 -2.88 -10.55 6.46
N SER A 215 -3.66 -11.62 6.70
CA SER A 215 -4.93 -11.53 7.42
C SER A 215 -4.65 -11.33 8.91
N HIS A 216 -4.81 -10.11 9.36
CA HIS A 216 -4.49 -9.64 10.70
C HIS A 216 -5.37 -10.34 11.76
N ASP A 217 -6.67 -10.23 11.63
CA ASP A 217 -7.64 -10.76 12.58
C ASP A 217 -7.79 -12.28 12.53
N GLN A 218 -7.57 -12.92 11.38
CA GLN A 218 -7.45 -14.37 11.29
C GLN A 218 -6.29 -14.90 12.17
N SER A 219 -5.24 -14.10 12.33
CA SER A 219 -4.12 -14.46 13.21
C SER A 219 -4.54 -14.56 14.67
N ARG A 220 -5.56 -13.80 15.09
CA ARG A 220 -6.17 -13.93 16.42
C ARG A 220 -6.82 -15.30 16.58
N GLN A 221 -7.63 -15.71 15.61
CA GLN A 221 -8.32 -17.00 15.64
C GLN A 221 -7.32 -18.17 15.72
N ILE A 222 -6.32 -18.17 14.83
CA ILE A 222 -5.36 -19.28 14.73
C ILE A 222 -4.47 -19.39 15.97
N ASN A 223 -4.07 -18.27 16.56
CA ASN A 223 -3.05 -18.21 17.62
C ASN A 223 -3.62 -17.81 18.99
N SER A 224 -4.91 -17.51 19.10
CA SER A 224 -5.56 -16.98 20.31
C SER A 224 -4.88 -15.73 20.88
N TYR A 225 -4.41 -14.82 20.01
CA TYR A 225 -3.70 -13.62 20.40
C TYR A 225 -4.59 -12.62 21.14
N SER A 226 -4.08 -12.07 22.26
CA SER A 226 -4.62 -10.85 22.87
C SER A 226 -4.39 -9.63 21.96
N ASP A 227 -5.04 -8.50 22.26
CA ASP A 227 -4.81 -7.25 21.54
C ASP A 227 -3.33 -6.82 21.58
N ASP A 228 -2.68 -6.91 22.75
CA ASP A 228 -1.24 -6.61 22.88
C ASP A 228 -0.34 -7.53 22.02
N GLN A 229 -0.68 -8.81 21.93
CA GLN A 229 0.07 -9.75 21.10
C GLN A 229 -0.14 -9.46 19.62
N LEU A 230 -1.36 -9.09 19.24
CA LEU A 230 -1.70 -8.75 17.87
C LEU A 230 -1.07 -7.44 17.44
N LEU A 231 -1.04 -6.42 18.32
CA LEU A 231 -0.29 -5.17 18.08
C LEU A 231 1.20 -5.44 17.87
N ARG A 232 1.83 -6.25 18.71
CA ARG A 232 3.23 -6.63 18.50
C ARG A 232 3.44 -7.34 17.17
N ARG A 233 2.52 -8.21 16.78
CA ARG A 233 2.58 -8.90 15.49
C ARG A 233 2.40 -7.95 14.32
N PHE A 234 1.45 -7.04 14.41
CA PHE A 234 1.26 -5.96 13.44
C PHE A 234 2.56 -5.17 13.23
N ILE A 235 3.17 -4.70 14.33
CA ILE A 235 4.44 -3.97 14.28
C ILE A 235 5.54 -4.78 13.59
N GLN A 236 5.67 -6.07 13.88
CA GLN A 236 6.63 -6.96 13.21
C GLN A 236 6.35 -7.05 11.71
N VAL A 237 5.09 -7.23 11.32
CA VAL A 237 4.67 -7.39 9.92
C VAL A 237 4.96 -6.11 9.14
N VAL A 238 4.51 -4.95 9.60
CA VAL A 238 4.70 -3.70 8.85
C VAL A 238 6.18 -3.30 8.75
N ASN A 239 7.02 -3.70 9.70
CA ASN A 239 8.46 -3.46 9.63
C ASN A 239 9.26 -4.52 8.86
N THR A 240 8.64 -5.61 8.41
CA THR A 240 9.33 -6.64 7.60
C THR A 240 9.99 -6.03 6.36
N GLN A 241 9.37 -5.00 5.77
CA GLN A 241 9.88 -4.28 4.60
C GLN A 241 11.24 -3.60 4.81
N ASN A 242 11.63 -3.31 6.07
CA ASN A 242 12.89 -2.62 6.37
C ASN A 242 14.14 -3.37 5.89
N LYS A 243 14.00 -4.70 5.67
CA LYS A 243 15.08 -5.54 5.12
C LYS A 243 15.24 -5.39 3.61
N TYR A 244 14.25 -4.78 2.95
CA TYR A 244 14.14 -4.77 1.49
C TYR A 244 14.08 -3.36 0.92
N ASN A 245 13.55 -2.40 1.69
CA ASN A 245 13.39 -1.01 1.29
C ASN A 245 14.62 -0.22 1.76
N GLU A 246 15.65 -0.17 0.93
CA GLU A 246 16.90 0.50 1.24
C GLU A 246 17.12 1.70 0.30
N ASN A 247 17.87 2.68 0.76
CA ASN A 247 18.27 3.85 -0.04
C ASN A 247 17.11 4.61 -0.71
N GLY A 248 15.95 4.65 -0.05
CA GLY A 248 14.76 5.32 -0.56
C GLY A 248 14.00 4.54 -1.65
N THR A 249 14.44 3.33 -1.99
CA THR A 249 13.75 2.44 -2.95
C THR A 249 12.74 1.57 -2.22
N ILE A 250 11.52 1.50 -2.75
CA ILE A 250 10.48 0.59 -2.25
C ILE A 250 10.53 -0.68 -3.10
N ASN A 251 10.89 -1.79 -2.47
CA ASN A 251 10.96 -3.11 -3.11
C ASN A 251 9.93 -4.07 -2.55
N ALA A 252 9.45 -3.83 -1.33
CA ALA A 252 8.50 -4.67 -0.63
C ALA A 252 7.46 -3.83 0.10
N ILE A 253 6.21 -4.27 0.06
CA ILE A 253 5.07 -3.58 0.68
C ILE A 253 4.31 -4.57 1.55
N PRO A 254 4.21 -4.34 2.87
CA PRO A 254 3.25 -5.05 3.71
C PRO A 254 1.83 -4.68 3.32
N ILE A 255 0.97 -5.68 3.18
CA ILE A 255 -0.47 -5.52 2.96
C ILE A 255 -1.18 -6.17 4.14
N VAL A 256 -1.90 -5.36 4.91
CA VAL A 256 -2.64 -5.81 6.09
C VAL A 256 -4.12 -5.92 5.76
N ILE A 257 -4.74 -7.03 6.13
CA ILE A 257 -6.13 -7.36 5.82
C ILE A 257 -6.91 -7.46 7.13
N TYR A 258 -7.98 -6.71 7.22
CA TYR A 258 -8.97 -6.73 8.29
C TYR A 258 -10.32 -7.20 7.74
N HIS A 259 -11.17 -7.81 8.59
CA HIS A 259 -12.55 -8.14 8.22
C HIS A 259 -13.55 -7.27 8.97
N SER A 260 -13.24 -6.90 10.22
CA SER A 260 -14.12 -6.01 10.98
C SER A 260 -13.36 -5.16 11.99
N ALA A 261 -14.02 -4.10 12.46
CA ALA A 261 -13.55 -3.29 13.57
C ALA A 261 -14.68 -3.17 14.62
N GLY A 262 -14.59 -3.95 15.70
CA GLY A 262 -15.58 -3.93 16.79
C GLY A 262 -16.91 -4.61 16.46
N ASP A 263 -16.94 -5.56 15.53
CA ASP A 263 -18.13 -6.36 15.24
C ASP A 263 -18.32 -7.45 16.30
N LYS A 264 -19.32 -7.29 17.13
CA LYS A 264 -19.62 -8.22 18.23
C LYS A 264 -20.14 -9.57 17.75
N ASP A 265 -20.67 -9.62 16.53
CA ASP A 265 -21.20 -10.83 15.91
C ASP A 265 -20.13 -11.65 15.19
N LEU A 266 -18.91 -11.09 15.07
CA LEU A 266 -17.78 -11.72 14.38
C LEU A 266 -16.59 -11.86 15.34
N VAL A 267 -16.63 -12.90 16.20
CA VAL A 267 -15.62 -13.06 17.26
C VAL A 267 -14.23 -13.36 16.70
N ASP A 268 -14.15 -14.18 15.64
CA ASP A 268 -12.89 -14.74 15.14
C ASP A 268 -12.14 -13.81 14.17
N TYR A 269 -12.86 -12.93 13.46
CA TYR A 269 -12.31 -12.03 12.45
C TYR A 269 -12.59 -10.59 12.83
N ASN A 270 -12.26 -10.24 14.08
CA ASN A 270 -12.58 -8.93 14.64
C ASN A 270 -11.36 -8.29 15.31
N THR A 271 -11.09 -7.07 14.92
CA THR A 271 -10.11 -6.18 15.56
C THR A 271 -10.86 -5.17 16.43
N SER A 272 -10.48 -5.01 17.71
CA SER A 272 -11.14 -3.99 18.53
C SER A 272 -10.84 -2.59 17.99
N PRO A 273 -11.77 -1.61 18.08
CA PRO A 273 -11.49 -0.25 17.65
C PRO A 273 -10.28 0.37 18.38
N ILE A 274 -10.05 -0.02 19.63
CA ILE A 274 -8.90 0.45 20.43
C ILE A 274 -7.61 -0.07 19.80
N LEU A 275 -7.52 -1.38 19.53
CA LEU A 275 -6.35 -1.97 18.87
C LEU A 275 -6.11 -1.33 17.49
N PHE A 276 -7.18 -1.16 16.72
CA PHE A 276 -7.07 -0.56 15.39
C PHE A 276 -6.54 0.88 15.46
N ASP A 277 -6.99 1.67 16.43
CA ASP A 277 -6.46 3.03 16.66
C ASP A 277 -4.98 3.02 17.07
N GLU A 278 -4.58 2.10 17.96
CA GLU A 278 -3.16 1.92 18.35
C GLU A 278 -2.27 1.54 17.17
N GLU A 279 -2.77 0.72 16.26
CA GLU A 279 -2.06 0.34 15.03
C GLU A 279 -1.92 1.53 14.07
N MET A 280 -2.98 2.31 13.87
CA MET A 280 -2.93 3.53 13.04
C MET A 280 -2.02 4.57 13.65
N LYS A 281 -2.06 4.73 14.98
CA LYS A 281 -1.14 5.60 15.73
C LYS A 281 0.32 5.16 15.54
N TYR A 282 0.60 3.86 15.59
CA TYR A 282 1.94 3.34 15.33
C TYR A 282 2.43 3.71 13.92
N LEU A 283 1.59 3.54 12.89
CA LEU A 283 1.93 3.93 11.52
C LEU A 283 2.23 5.43 11.42
N HIS A 284 1.41 6.25 12.04
CA HIS A 284 1.56 7.71 12.06
C HIS A 284 2.87 8.13 12.74
N ASP A 285 3.10 7.66 13.96
CA ASP A 285 4.27 8.05 14.77
C ASP A 285 5.60 7.56 14.17
N ASN A 286 5.55 6.54 13.30
CA ASN A 286 6.72 5.99 12.61
C ASN A 286 6.82 6.40 11.13
N ASN A 287 6.05 7.42 10.70
CA ASN A 287 6.09 8.01 9.37
C ASN A 287 5.84 7.01 8.23
N PHE A 288 4.87 6.10 8.40
CA PHE A 288 4.44 5.24 7.32
C PHE A 288 3.56 6.01 6.34
N GLN A 289 3.82 5.83 5.04
CA GLN A 289 2.87 6.21 4.00
C GLN A 289 1.84 5.08 3.85
N VAL A 290 0.58 5.39 4.16
CA VAL A 290 -0.52 4.44 4.00
C VAL A 290 -1.11 4.59 2.60
N LEU A 291 -1.20 3.48 1.88
CA LEU A 291 -1.62 3.38 0.49
C LEU A 291 -2.84 2.49 0.34
N THR A 292 -3.46 2.53 -0.82
CA THR A 292 -4.53 1.64 -1.27
C THR A 292 -4.04 0.72 -2.39
N MET A 293 -4.78 -0.32 -2.73
CA MET A 293 -4.45 -1.17 -3.89
C MET A 293 -4.48 -0.40 -5.20
N LYS A 294 -5.25 0.68 -5.29
CA LYS A 294 -5.29 1.57 -6.45
C LYS A 294 -3.93 2.25 -6.74
N ASN A 295 -3.07 2.39 -5.71
CA ASN A 295 -1.72 2.93 -5.88
C ASN A 295 -0.75 1.93 -6.51
N LEU A 296 -1.09 0.63 -6.54
CA LEU A 296 -0.31 -0.36 -7.28
C LEU A 296 -0.69 -0.39 -8.76
N ALA A 297 0.29 -0.63 -9.59
CA ALA A 297 0.10 -0.95 -11.00
C ALA A 297 1.08 -2.06 -11.42
N PHE A 298 0.87 -2.59 -12.61
CA PHE A 298 1.69 -3.65 -13.17
C PHE A 298 2.21 -3.21 -14.54
N ASP A 299 3.51 -3.27 -14.71
CA ASP A 299 4.19 -3.09 -15.97
C ASP A 299 4.30 -4.44 -16.72
N LYS A 300 3.68 -4.53 -17.91
CA LYS A 300 3.70 -5.74 -18.73
C LYS A 300 5.03 -5.97 -19.44
N GLU A 301 5.83 -4.93 -19.63
CA GLU A 301 7.11 -5.02 -20.32
C GLU A 301 8.19 -5.55 -19.37
N THR A 302 8.23 -5.06 -18.15
CA THR A 302 9.19 -5.50 -17.13
C THR A 302 8.68 -6.66 -16.28
N ASN A 303 7.37 -6.94 -16.29
CA ASN A 303 6.66 -7.87 -15.40
C ASN A 303 6.75 -7.51 -13.92
N ASP A 304 6.87 -6.23 -13.62
CA ASP A 304 6.99 -5.74 -12.27
C ASP A 304 5.71 -5.04 -11.79
N LEU A 305 5.48 -5.10 -10.49
CA LEU A 305 4.57 -4.19 -9.82
C LEU A 305 5.31 -2.88 -9.53
N PHE A 306 4.58 -1.77 -9.58
CA PHE A 306 5.13 -0.47 -9.21
C PHE A 306 4.07 0.39 -8.52
N LEU A 307 4.54 1.43 -7.82
CA LEU A 307 3.67 2.46 -7.23
C LEU A 307 3.47 3.60 -8.22
N LYS A 308 2.20 4.01 -8.39
CA LYS A 308 1.79 5.16 -9.22
C LYS A 308 2.16 6.46 -8.54
#